data_26304cca00fef9f7bd335bc6db40ed40
#
_entry.id   26304cca00fef9f7bd335bc6db40ed40
#
_cell.length_a   1.000
_cell.length_b   1.000
_cell.length_c   1.000
_cell.angle_alpha   90.00
_cell.angle_beta   90.00
_cell.angle_gamma   90.00
#
_symmetry.space_group_name_H-M   'P 1'
#
loop_
_entity.id
_entity.type
_entity.pdbx_description
1 polymer ?
#
loop_
_entity_poly.entity_id
_entity_poly.type
_entity_poly.pdbx_seq_one_letter_code
_entity_poly.pdbx_strand_id
1 'polypeptide(L)'
;PESLYCEVPSGRGQYNYYSNNLNSFNHNPVESQVEGSTSRYWFPQYRQLHTDIRSKLENILGRKLYNTYYYDRFYFPGQELIKHTDRPACEISVTVNCSTNLKGKDADWPIWVETPEGVAESTVLHPGDGMIYKGCERPHWRDPMPSPKQWFGNTEYYYHQIFFHYVLADGHRAHCAGDRG
;
A
#
# COMPACT_ATOMS: atom_id res chain seq x y z
N PRO A 1 2.99 14.38 -4.91
CA PRO A 1 2.32 15.01 -6.05
C PRO A 1 0.82 15.11 -5.81
N GLU A 2 0.25 16.26 -6.14
CA GLU A 2 -1.18 16.54 -5.96
C GLU A 2 -2.08 15.51 -6.65
N SER A 3 -1.59 14.89 -7.72
CA SER A 3 -2.32 13.86 -8.49
C SER A 3 -2.61 12.56 -7.71
N LEU A 4 -1.91 12.31 -6.60
CA LEU A 4 -2.12 11.11 -5.76
C LEU A 4 -3.01 11.38 -4.56
N TYR A 5 -3.20 12.66 -4.21
CA TYR A 5 -4.02 13.03 -3.06
C TYR A 5 -5.50 12.70 -3.29
N CYS A 6 -6.13 12.18 -2.27
CA CYS A 6 -7.58 12.07 -2.18
C CYS A 6 -8.02 12.27 -0.73
N GLU A 7 -9.28 12.62 -0.56
CA GLU A 7 -9.84 12.78 0.78
C GLU A 7 -9.89 11.45 1.54
N VAL A 8 -9.70 11.53 2.85
CA VAL A 8 -9.87 10.38 3.74
C VAL A 8 -11.33 9.93 3.69
N PRO A 9 -11.62 8.66 3.34
CA PRO A 9 -12.98 8.15 3.35
C PRO A 9 -13.62 8.26 4.73
N SER A 10 -14.90 8.63 4.77
CA SER A 10 -15.67 8.77 6.03
C SER A 10 -15.96 7.44 6.72
N GLY A 11 -16.04 6.35 5.96
CA GLY A 11 -16.27 5.00 6.47
C GLY A 11 -14.98 4.22 6.66
N ARG A 12 -14.97 3.33 7.67
CA ARG A 12 -13.89 2.36 7.88
C ARG A 12 -14.18 1.06 7.17
N GLY A 13 -13.15 0.23 6.99
CA GLY A 13 -13.26 -1.10 6.42
C GLY A 13 -12.71 -1.18 5.01
N GLN A 14 -13.13 -2.20 4.28
CA GLN A 14 -12.61 -2.54 2.96
C GLN A 14 -13.62 -2.18 1.88
N TYR A 15 -13.18 -1.38 0.93
CA TYR A 15 -13.92 -1.05 -0.29
C TYR A 15 -13.32 -1.80 -1.47
N ASN A 16 -14.15 -2.36 -2.34
CA ASN A 16 -13.71 -3.03 -3.55
C ASN A 16 -14.44 -2.44 -4.76
N TYR A 17 -13.68 -1.80 -5.64
CA TYR A 17 -14.15 -1.14 -6.87
C TYR A 17 -13.99 -2.03 -8.11
N TYR A 18 -13.59 -3.28 -7.94
CA TYR A 18 -13.47 -4.19 -9.06
C TYR A 18 -14.86 -4.59 -9.57
N SER A 19 -15.32 -3.86 -10.56
CA SER A 19 -16.62 -4.09 -11.18
C SER A 19 -16.60 -3.55 -12.61
N ASN A 20 -17.53 -4.04 -13.44
CA ASN A 20 -17.75 -3.51 -14.79
C ASN A 20 -18.43 -2.13 -14.76
N ASN A 21 -18.95 -1.71 -13.63
CA ASN A 21 -19.52 -0.39 -13.40
C ASN A 21 -18.58 0.42 -12.50
N LEU A 22 -17.87 1.39 -13.05
CA LEU A 22 -16.87 2.21 -12.38
C LEU A 22 -17.41 3.06 -11.22
N ASN A 23 -18.74 3.21 -11.12
CA ASN A 23 -19.40 3.98 -10.06
C ASN A 23 -19.94 3.10 -8.93
N SER A 24 -19.72 1.79 -8.98
CA SER A 24 -20.15 0.86 -7.95
C SER A 24 -18.96 0.28 -7.18
N PHE A 25 -19.16 0.04 -5.90
CA PHE A 25 -18.21 -0.63 -5.03
C PHE A 25 -18.94 -1.51 -4.03
N ASN A 26 -18.25 -2.55 -3.56
CA ASN A 26 -18.68 -3.33 -2.42
C ASN A 26 -17.94 -2.81 -1.17
N HIS A 27 -18.66 -2.71 -0.06
CA HIS A 27 -18.10 -2.26 1.21
C HIS A 27 -18.30 -3.33 2.28
N ASN A 28 -17.19 -3.71 2.91
CA ASN A 28 -17.16 -4.50 4.14
C ASN A 28 -16.69 -3.57 5.28
N PRO A 29 -17.47 -3.39 6.36
CA PRO A 29 -17.08 -2.52 7.47
C PRO A 29 -15.85 -3.03 8.26
N VAL A 30 -15.43 -4.27 8.01
CA VAL A 30 -14.24 -4.87 8.63
C VAL A 30 -13.09 -4.88 7.64
N GLU A 31 -11.94 -4.34 8.05
CA GLU A 31 -10.67 -4.50 7.37
C GLU A 31 -9.87 -5.60 8.07
N SER A 32 -9.56 -6.68 7.34
CA SER A 32 -9.05 -7.92 7.93
C SER A 32 -7.57 -7.91 8.31
N GLN A 33 -6.77 -7.07 7.64
CA GLN A 33 -5.31 -7.01 7.86
C GLN A 33 -4.94 -5.99 8.93
N VAL A 34 -5.58 -4.82 8.91
CA VAL A 34 -5.36 -3.74 9.88
C VAL A 34 -6.71 -3.26 10.38
N GLU A 35 -7.15 -3.80 11.50
CA GLU A 35 -8.46 -3.50 12.07
C GLU A 35 -8.65 -1.99 12.28
N GLY A 36 -9.81 -1.48 11.89
CA GLY A 36 -10.18 -0.07 12.01
C GLY A 36 -9.54 0.85 10.96
N SER A 37 -8.71 0.34 10.05
CA SER A 37 -8.21 1.10 8.91
C SER A 37 -9.25 1.17 7.78
N THR A 38 -8.95 1.94 6.74
CA THR A 38 -9.74 1.95 5.50
C THR A 38 -8.85 1.55 4.34
N SER A 39 -9.24 0.51 3.60
CA SER A 39 -8.58 0.09 2.36
C SER A 39 -9.53 0.14 1.17
N ARG A 40 -9.00 0.45 -0.02
CA ARG A 40 -9.76 0.51 -1.27
C ARG A 40 -9.04 -0.29 -2.34
N TYR A 41 -9.61 -1.43 -2.68
CA TYR A 41 -9.13 -2.28 -3.76
C TYR A 41 -9.63 -1.75 -5.10
N TRP A 42 -8.75 -1.64 -6.08
CA TRP A 42 -9.09 -1.20 -7.44
C TRP A 42 -9.68 0.21 -7.52
N PHE A 43 -9.30 1.11 -6.63
CA PHE A 43 -9.77 2.48 -6.68
C PHE A 43 -9.45 3.11 -8.04
N PRO A 44 -10.43 3.60 -8.81
CA PRO A 44 -10.26 3.93 -10.23
C PRO A 44 -9.19 4.97 -10.51
N GLN A 45 -8.95 5.91 -9.59
CA GLN A 45 -7.96 6.98 -9.72
C GLN A 45 -6.54 6.46 -9.91
N TYR A 46 -6.22 5.26 -9.41
CA TYR A 46 -4.86 4.69 -9.46
C TYR A 46 -4.67 3.62 -10.54
N ARG A 47 -5.68 3.35 -11.34
CA ARG A 47 -5.63 2.30 -12.37
C ARG A 47 -4.53 2.53 -13.39
N GLN A 48 -4.44 3.75 -13.94
CA GLN A 48 -3.41 4.09 -14.92
C GLN A 48 -2.02 4.07 -14.28
N LEU A 49 -1.91 4.55 -13.05
CA LEU A 49 -0.65 4.55 -12.29
C LEU A 49 -0.09 3.12 -12.09
N HIS A 50 -0.96 2.13 -11.88
CA HIS A 50 -0.55 0.72 -11.79
C HIS A 50 0.22 0.26 -13.04
N THR A 51 -0.26 0.60 -14.23
CA THR A 51 0.40 0.28 -15.50
C THR A 51 1.66 1.12 -15.73
N ASP A 52 1.62 2.40 -15.38
CA ASP A 52 2.78 3.30 -15.55
C ASP A 52 3.95 2.89 -14.67
N ILE A 53 3.67 2.50 -13.43
CA ILE A 53 4.69 1.96 -12.50
C ILE A 53 5.26 0.64 -13.03
N ARG A 54 4.42 -0.25 -13.58
CA ARG A 54 4.91 -1.48 -14.22
C ARG A 54 5.99 -1.17 -15.27
N SER A 55 5.72 -0.23 -16.16
CA SER A 55 6.66 0.13 -17.22
C SER A 55 7.99 0.64 -16.67
N LYS A 56 7.95 1.43 -15.58
CA LYS A 56 9.17 1.88 -14.89
C LYS A 56 9.91 0.71 -14.23
N LEU A 57 9.20 -0.19 -13.57
CA LEU A 57 9.80 -1.37 -12.94
C LEU A 57 10.45 -2.30 -13.96
N GLU A 58 9.81 -2.52 -15.11
CA GLU A 58 10.40 -3.32 -16.20
C GLU A 58 11.74 -2.76 -16.68
N ASN A 59 11.86 -1.43 -16.77
CA ASN A 59 13.12 -0.77 -17.10
C ASN A 59 14.18 -0.93 -16.00
N ILE A 60 13.79 -0.81 -14.73
CA ILE A 60 14.71 -0.96 -13.58
C ILE A 60 15.19 -2.40 -13.46
N LEU A 61 14.29 -3.37 -13.59
CA LEU A 61 14.57 -4.78 -13.36
C LEU A 61 15.13 -5.50 -14.59
N GLY A 62 14.99 -4.91 -15.79
CA GLY A 62 15.32 -5.57 -17.04
C GLY A 62 14.44 -6.81 -17.33
N ARG A 63 13.26 -6.90 -16.75
CA ARG A 63 12.35 -8.04 -16.79
C ARG A 63 10.92 -7.59 -17.10
N LYS A 64 10.19 -8.41 -17.83
CA LYS A 64 8.76 -8.17 -18.08
C LYS A 64 7.91 -8.57 -16.89
N LEU A 65 6.87 -7.77 -16.61
CA LEU A 65 5.94 -7.96 -15.50
C LEU A 65 4.50 -8.06 -16.01
N TYR A 66 3.69 -8.81 -15.28
CA TYR A 66 2.24 -8.75 -15.38
C TYR A 66 1.65 -8.03 -14.16
N ASN A 67 0.63 -7.21 -14.40
CA ASN A 67 -0.16 -6.64 -13.31
C ASN A 67 -0.91 -7.75 -12.58
N THR A 68 -0.95 -7.66 -11.26
CA THR A 68 -1.90 -8.42 -10.46
C THR A 68 -2.98 -7.49 -9.94
N TYR A 69 -2.83 -6.90 -8.77
CA TYR A 69 -3.80 -5.94 -8.25
C TYR A 69 -3.11 -4.77 -7.54
N TYR A 70 -3.90 -3.80 -7.16
CA TYR A 70 -3.47 -2.69 -6.32
C TYR A 70 -4.57 -2.32 -5.34
N TYR A 71 -4.19 -1.72 -4.25
CA TYR A 71 -5.09 -1.11 -3.29
C TYR A 71 -4.39 0.02 -2.56
N ASP A 72 -5.15 0.87 -1.90
CA ASP A 72 -4.62 1.87 -0.97
C ASP A 72 -5.18 1.65 0.44
N ARG A 73 -4.48 2.20 1.43
CA ARG A 73 -4.89 2.15 2.82
C ARG A 73 -4.63 3.46 3.52
N PHE A 74 -5.63 3.86 4.30
CA PHE A 74 -5.50 4.91 5.30
C PHE A 74 -5.30 4.26 6.66
N TYR A 75 -4.12 4.48 7.25
CA TYR A 75 -3.82 4.11 8.62
C TYR A 75 -4.19 5.25 9.55
N PHE A 76 -4.59 4.92 10.77
CA PHE A 76 -4.92 5.86 11.82
C PHE A 76 -4.07 5.62 13.07
N PRO A 77 -3.95 6.59 14.00
CA PRO A 77 -3.07 6.47 15.16
C PRO A 77 -3.20 5.17 15.93
N GLY A 78 -2.05 4.56 16.26
CA GLY A 78 -1.97 3.29 16.98
C GLY A 78 -2.12 2.04 16.12
N GLN A 79 -2.52 2.17 14.86
CA GLN A 79 -2.60 1.01 13.95
C GLN A 79 -1.21 0.60 13.48
N GLU A 80 -1.01 -0.69 13.35
CA GLU A 80 0.25 -1.30 12.91
C GLU A 80 0.01 -2.25 11.73
N LEU A 81 1.06 -2.52 10.99
CA LEU A 81 1.10 -3.61 10.03
C LEU A 81 1.95 -4.74 10.62
N ILE A 82 1.32 -5.82 11.04
CA ILE A 82 2.01 -6.97 11.66
C ILE A 82 3.00 -7.56 10.66
N LYS A 83 4.17 -7.99 11.16
CA LYS A 83 5.22 -8.62 10.35
C LYS A 83 4.68 -9.83 9.59
N HIS A 84 4.79 -9.81 8.27
CA HIS A 84 4.28 -10.84 7.37
C HIS A 84 5.06 -10.87 6.06
N THR A 85 4.85 -11.91 5.28
CA THR A 85 5.13 -11.95 3.84
C THR A 85 3.81 -11.94 3.09
N ASP A 86 3.85 -11.44 1.87
CA ASP A 86 2.67 -11.34 1.01
C ASP A 86 2.35 -12.68 0.33
N ARG A 87 1.14 -12.75 -0.23
CA ARG A 87 0.69 -13.87 -1.06
C ARG A 87 1.41 -13.88 -2.43
N PRO A 88 1.35 -15.02 -3.17
CA PRO A 88 2.08 -15.20 -4.45
C PRO A 88 1.85 -14.12 -5.51
N ALA A 89 0.66 -13.50 -5.55
CA ALA A 89 0.32 -12.42 -6.47
C ALA A 89 1.12 -11.11 -6.22
N CYS A 90 1.87 -11.02 -5.13
CA CYS A 90 2.66 -9.86 -4.70
C CYS A 90 4.17 -10.14 -4.84
N GLU A 91 4.60 -10.83 -5.90
CA GLU A 91 6.01 -11.21 -6.09
C GLU A 91 6.92 -9.99 -6.15
N ILE A 92 6.52 -8.97 -6.90
CA ILE A 92 7.16 -7.65 -6.95
C ILE A 92 6.13 -6.64 -6.48
N SER A 93 6.44 -5.96 -5.39
CA SER A 93 5.55 -4.99 -4.76
C SER A 93 6.18 -3.60 -4.74
N VAL A 94 5.34 -2.59 -4.86
CA VAL A 94 5.71 -1.19 -4.64
C VAL A 94 4.74 -0.59 -3.65
N THR A 95 5.25 -0.05 -2.55
CA THR A 95 4.47 0.78 -1.63
C THR A 95 4.83 2.24 -1.83
N VAL A 96 3.83 3.10 -1.95
CA VAL A 96 4.01 4.55 -2.18
C VAL A 96 3.32 5.32 -1.08
N ASN A 97 4.04 6.26 -0.44
CA ASN A 97 3.39 7.22 0.44
C ASN A 97 2.70 8.31 -0.38
N CYS A 98 1.39 8.45 -0.22
CA CYS A 98 0.62 9.49 -0.90
C CYS A 98 0.57 10.78 -0.10
N SER A 99 0.17 10.69 1.16
CA SER A 99 -0.01 11.83 2.03
C SER A 99 -0.13 11.43 3.50
N THR A 100 0.14 12.40 4.37
CA THR A 100 -0.13 12.33 5.79
C THR A 100 -0.36 13.73 6.32
N ASN A 101 -1.17 13.87 7.35
CA ASN A 101 -1.30 15.14 8.09
C ASN A 101 -0.47 15.15 9.39
N LEU A 102 0.28 14.08 9.67
CA LEU A 102 1.31 14.08 10.71
C LEU A 102 2.39 15.13 10.41
N LYS A 103 3.03 15.65 11.45
CA LYS A 103 4.05 16.70 11.33
C LYS A 103 5.33 16.32 12.07
N GLY A 104 6.44 16.87 11.59
CA GLY A 104 7.73 16.68 12.21
C GLY A 104 8.12 15.19 12.26
N LYS A 105 8.69 14.75 13.38
CA LYS A 105 9.13 13.37 13.58
C LYS A 105 8.00 12.34 13.54
N ASP A 106 6.78 12.71 13.84
CA ASP A 106 5.63 11.80 13.77
C ASP A 106 5.29 11.44 12.31
N ALA A 107 5.62 12.31 11.35
CA ALA A 107 5.49 12.03 9.93
C ALA A 107 6.54 11.01 9.41
N ASP A 108 7.63 10.81 10.14
CA ASP A 108 8.71 9.87 9.82
C ASP A 108 8.37 8.45 10.31
N TRP A 109 7.22 7.95 9.95
CA TRP A 109 6.77 6.61 10.33
C TRP A 109 7.32 5.56 9.35
N PRO A 110 8.36 4.78 9.77
CA PRO A 110 9.09 3.92 8.85
C PRO A 110 8.31 2.66 8.47
N ILE A 111 8.66 2.12 7.30
CA ILE A 111 8.39 0.73 6.94
C ILE A 111 9.65 -0.10 7.19
N TRP A 112 9.48 -1.27 7.76
CA TRP A 112 10.53 -2.23 8.05
C TRP A 112 10.50 -3.38 7.06
N VAL A 113 11.67 -3.84 6.65
CA VAL A 113 11.86 -4.98 5.76
C VAL A 113 13.02 -5.82 6.30
N GLU A 114 12.86 -7.14 6.28
CA GLU A 114 13.95 -8.06 6.61
C GLU A 114 14.76 -8.40 5.36
N THR A 115 16.08 -8.23 5.45
CA THR A 115 17.01 -8.58 4.36
C THR A 115 17.12 -10.10 4.18
N PRO A 116 17.73 -10.59 3.08
CA PRO A 116 18.01 -12.03 2.90
C PRO A 116 18.82 -12.64 4.05
N GLU A 117 19.64 -11.85 4.71
CA GLU A 117 20.48 -12.25 5.84
C GLU A 117 19.72 -12.23 7.17
N GLY A 118 18.43 -11.89 7.18
CA GLY A 118 17.61 -11.82 8.39
C GLY A 118 17.80 -10.54 9.20
N VAL A 119 18.39 -9.50 8.63
CA VAL A 119 18.58 -8.21 9.30
C VAL A 119 17.39 -7.31 9.04
N ALA A 120 16.84 -6.71 10.08
CA ALA A 120 15.76 -5.73 9.96
C ALA A 120 16.34 -4.36 9.55
N GLU A 121 15.86 -3.84 8.45
CA GLU A 121 16.16 -2.48 7.98
C GLU A 121 14.87 -1.68 7.83
N SER A 122 14.96 -0.37 8.00
CA SER A 122 13.80 0.50 7.85
C SER A 122 14.08 1.68 6.93
N THR A 123 13.04 2.17 6.31
CA THR A 123 13.08 3.40 5.52
C THR A 123 11.85 4.26 5.77
N VAL A 124 12.05 5.57 5.75
CA VAL A 124 10.97 6.56 5.78
C VAL A 124 10.66 6.95 4.34
N LEU A 125 9.39 6.86 3.98
CA LEU A 125 8.89 7.31 2.69
C LEU A 125 8.17 8.64 2.86
N HIS A 126 8.64 9.69 2.22
CA HIS A 126 7.94 10.97 2.16
C HIS A 126 6.84 10.94 1.07
N PRO A 127 5.86 11.84 1.09
CA PRO A 127 4.83 11.88 0.04
C PRO A 127 5.42 11.92 -1.38
N GLY A 128 5.07 10.93 -2.18
CA GLY A 128 5.61 10.69 -3.52
C GLY A 128 6.73 9.67 -3.60
N ASP A 129 7.35 9.30 -2.48
CA ASP A 129 8.36 8.24 -2.45
C ASP A 129 7.73 6.85 -2.48
N GLY A 130 8.43 5.92 -3.10
CA GLY A 130 8.05 4.51 -3.14
C GLY A 130 9.22 3.58 -2.86
N MET A 131 8.91 2.43 -2.29
CA MET A 131 9.87 1.34 -2.07
C MET A 131 9.46 0.12 -2.89
N ILE A 132 10.43 -0.45 -3.62
CA ILE A 132 10.28 -1.70 -4.36
C ILE A 132 10.79 -2.84 -3.47
N TYR A 133 10.02 -3.90 -3.35
CA TYR A 133 10.43 -5.08 -2.57
C TYR A 133 9.79 -6.37 -3.10
N LYS A 134 10.38 -7.50 -2.74
CA LYS A 134 9.87 -8.83 -3.06
C LYS A 134 8.87 -9.25 -1.99
N GLY A 135 7.60 -8.91 -2.16
CA GLY A 135 6.57 -9.07 -1.14
C GLY A 135 6.44 -10.48 -0.59
N CYS A 136 6.53 -11.51 -1.47
CA CYS A 136 6.43 -12.92 -1.08
C CYS A 136 7.66 -13.45 -0.32
N GLU A 137 8.82 -12.80 -0.45
CA GLU A 137 10.09 -13.31 0.06
C GLU A 137 10.61 -12.52 1.26
N ARG A 138 10.25 -11.24 1.35
CA ARG A 138 10.76 -10.32 2.38
C ARG A 138 9.70 -10.07 3.44
N PRO A 139 9.89 -10.54 4.68
CA PRO A 139 9.06 -10.10 5.79
C PRO A 139 9.11 -8.59 5.94
N HIS A 140 7.96 -7.97 6.08
CA HIS A 140 7.86 -6.52 6.22
C HIS A 140 6.72 -6.15 7.18
N TRP A 141 6.85 -4.97 7.80
CA TRP A 141 5.92 -4.51 8.85
C TRP A 141 6.04 -3.01 9.09
N ARG A 142 5.10 -2.49 9.85
CA ARG A 142 5.16 -1.16 10.46
C ARG A 142 4.79 -1.26 11.92
N ASP A 143 5.58 -0.61 12.76
CA ASP A 143 5.24 -0.42 14.17
C ASP A 143 3.97 0.44 14.32
N PRO A 144 3.35 0.51 15.51
CA PRO A 144 2.17 1.33 15.70
C PRO A 144 2.35 2.78 15.20
N MET A 145 1.38 3.26 14.41
CA MET A 145 1.40 4.62 13.90
C MET A 145 1.43 5.64 15.04
N PRO A 146 2.27 6.68 14.98
CA PRO A 146 2.32 7.73 15.99
C PRO A 146 0.96 8.32 16.31
N SER A 147 0.73 8.59 17.61
CA SER A 147 -0.48 9.20 18.14
C SER A 147 -0.14 10.52 18.81
N PRO A 148 0.02 11.62 18.05
CA PRO A 148 0.37 12.91 18.64
C PRO A 148 -0.67 13.37 19.65
N LYS A 149 -0.22 13.94 20.78
CA LYS A 149 -1.14 14.55 21.75
C LYS A 149 -1.80 15.77 21.13
N GLN A 150 -3.12 15.79 21.17
CA GLN A 150 -3.90 16.96 20.75
C GLN A 150 -4.19 17.83 21.97
N TRP A 151 -3.82 19.12 21.88
CA TRP A 151 -4.13 20.10 22.92
C TRP A 151 -5.47 20.79 22.68
N PHE A 152 -5.90 20.89 21.39
CA PHE A 152 -7.16 21.52 20.98
C PHE A 152 -7.69 20.87 19.69
N GLY A 153 -8.99 20.63 19.62
CA GLY A 153 -9.68 20.12 18.42
C GLY A 153 -9.65 18.60 18.29
N ASN A 154 -10.40 18.11 17.32
CA ASN A 154 -10.51 16.68 16.97
C ASN A 154 -9.93 16.44 15.57
N THR A 155 -8.64 16.73 15.39
CA THR A 155 -7.99 16.39 14.11
C THR A 155 -7.77 14.90 14.05
N GLU A 156 -8.36 14.24 13.09
CA GLU A 156 -8.06 12.84 12.80
C GLU A 156 -6.75 12.76 12.03
N TYR A 157 -5.72 12.19 12.64
CA TYR A 157 -4.45 11.93 11.96
C TYR A 157 -4.59 10.70 11.06
N TYR A 158 -3.92 10.72 9.90
CA TYR A 158 -3.89 9.62 8.96
C TYR A 158 -2.54 9.51 8.27
N TYR A 159 -2.27 8.31 7.74
CA TYR A 159 -1.15 8.03 6.85
C TYR A 159 -1.67 7.22 5.66
N HIS A 160 -1.53 7.77 4.45
CA HIS A 160 -2.10 7.20 3.24
C HIS A 160 -1.02 6.55 2.37
N GLN A 161 -1.14 5.24 2.14
CA GLN A 161 -0.27 4.42 1.31
C GLN A 161 -1.03 3.80 0.15
N ILE A 162 -0.36 3.66 -1.01
CA ILE A 162 -0.82 2.81 -2.11
C ILE A 162 0.13 1.62 -2.25
N PHE A 163 -0.43 0.45 -2.57
CA PHE A 163 0.29 -0.79 -2.79
C PHE A 163 0.00 -1.30 -4.20
N PHE A 164 1.06 -1.45 -5.01
CA PHE A 164 0.98 -1.96 -6.37
C PHE A 164 1.68 -3.31 -6.44
N HIS A 165 1.03 -4.29 -7.05
CA HIS A 165 1.54 -5.67 -7.09
C HIS A 165 1.66 -6.19 -8.51
N TYR A 166 2.73 -6.96 -8.74
CA TYR A 166 3.11 -7.52 -10.03
C TYR A 166 3.74 -8.90 -9.83
N VAL A 167 3.79 -9.67 -10.91
CA VAL A 167 4.55 -10.91 -11.00
C VAL A 167 5.46 -10.88 -12.22
N LEU A 168 6.57 -11.61 -12.16
CA LEU A 168 7.46 -11.78 -13.31
C LEU A 168 6.75 -12.55 -14.41
N ALA A 169 6.75 -12.02 -15.65
CA ALA A 169 6.04 -12.62 -16.77
C ALA A 169 6.62 -13.98 -17.18
N ASP A 170 7.91 -14.19 -16.94
CA ASP A 170 8.64 -15.43 -17.20
C ASP A 170 8.95 -16.23 -15.91
N GLY A 171 8.32 -15.86 -14.78
CA GLY A 171 8.50 -16.52 -13.49
C GLY A 171 7.44 -17.58 -13.19
N HIS A 172 7.69 -18.38 -12.17
CA HIS A 172 6.78 -19.45 -11.74
C HIS A 172 5.44 -18.91 -11.16
N ARG A 173 5.36 -17.61 -10.85
CA ARG A 173 4.15 -16.94 -10.37
C ARG A 173 3.36 -16.22 -11.48
N ALA A 174 3.77 -16.38 -12.75
CA ALA A 174 3.08 -15.73 -13.88
C ALA A 174 1.59 -16.12 -13.98
N HIS A 175 1.20 -17.29 -13.45
CA HIS A 175 -0.20 -17.73 -13.36
C HIS A 175 -1.07 -16.85 -12.44
N CYS A 176 -0.46 -16.02 -11.57
CA CYS A 176 -1.17 -15.04 -10.75
C CYS A 176 -1.51 -13.75 -11.52
N ALA A 177 -1.17 -13.64 -12.80
CA ALA A 177 -1.54 -12.49 -13.62
C ALA A 177 -3.06 -12.28 -13.60
N GLY A 178 -3.48 -11.03 -13.34
CA GLY A 178 -4.90 -10.69 -13.23
C GLY A 178 -5.58 -11.13 -11.94
N ASP A 179 -4.83 -11.53 -10.92
CA ASP A 179 -5.36 -11.70 -9.56
C ASP A 179 -6.05 -10.40 -9.09
N ARG A 180 -7.12 -10.53 -8.33
CA ARG A 180 -7.99 -9.39 -7.98
C ARG A 180 -7.85 -8.90 -6.53
N GLY A 181 -6.95 -9.52 -5.78
CA GLY A 181 -6.75 -9.18 -4.36
C GLY A 181 -7.50 -10.07 -3.39
#